data_3f18e55e72247623457f7b4650519b94
#
_entry.id   3f18e55e72247623457f7b4650519b94
#
_cell.length_a   1.000
_cell.length_b   1.000
_cell.length_c   1.000
_cell.angle_alpha   90.00
_cell.angle_beta   90.00
_cell.angle_gamma   90.00
#
_symmetry.space_group_name_H-M   'P 1'
#
loop_
_entity.id
_entity.type
_entity.pdbx_description
1 polymer ?
#
loop_
_entity_poly.entity_id
_entity_poly.type
_entity_poly.pdbx_seq_one_letter_code
_entity_poly.pdbx_strand_id
1 'polypeptide(L)'
;LTLDVENTVTKRGGKMHLDPFEPTNRLVMVGCLTDSGKEYLYRDKFDGVQELLDEATILIGHNISYDLMWLWECGFKYDGPVFDTMLAEYITQRGIKQPLSLEACAMRYDLDTKKQDTLKEYFKKDMGVDEIPPEELSEYLSADLHATQQLSDTLYKKLLTKEYSGLMESVLLTNKVSTILAKIYQRGFSVDVSKLDEVRVEFEKEKQETEKRLQSQLVELMGDTTVNLNSPEQMSWVIYSRKPRDKSTWLNNFTPYMSKPDFKHSLNSYSDIVYKTT
;
A
#
# COMPACT_ATOMS: atom_id res chain seq x y z
N LEU A 1 -18.93 4.20 -18.69
CA LEU A 1 -18.55 2.79 -18.52
C LEU A 1 -17.93 2.62 -17.14
N THR A 2 -18.50 1.77 -16.28
CA THR A 2 -17.88 1.37 -15.01
C THR A 2 -17.02 0.15 -15.26
N LEU A 3 -15.81 0.14 -14.68
CA LEU A 3 -14.81 -0.90 -14.89
C LEU A 3 -14.16 -1.29 -13.55
N ASP A 4 -13.86 -2.56 -13.44
CA ASP A 4 -13.07 -3.14 -12.35
C ASP A 4 -12.29 -4.36 -12.88
N VAL A 5 -11.13 -4.67 -12.29
CA VAL A 5 -10.28 -5.79 -12.71
C VAL A 5 -9.86 -6.67 -11.55
N GLU A 6 -9.74 -7.97 -11.83
CA GLU A 6 -9.21 -8.95 -10.90
C GLU A 6 -7.90 -9.54 -11.42
N ASN A 7 -6.90 -9.62 -10.55
CA ASN A 7 -5.56 -10.08 -10.91
C ASN A 7 -4.94 -10.98 -9.83
N THR A 8 -3.95 -11.74 -10.22
CA THR A 8 -3.16 -12.52 -9.27
C THR A 8 -2.22 -11.62 -8.47
N VAL A 9 -1.81 -12.10 -7.30
CA VAL A 9 -0.91 -11.40 -6.38
C VAL A 9 0.23 -12.32 -5.99
N THR A 10 1.45 -11.85 -6.16
CA THR A 10 2.65 -12.58 -5.76
C THR A 10 3.06 -12.23 -4.33
N LYS A 11 3.32 -13.25 -3.52
CA LYS A 11 3.87 -13.10 -2.18
C LYS A 11 5.37 -13.41 -2.21
N ARG A 12 6.20 -12.43 -1.88
CA ARG A 12 7.65 -12.60 -1.82
C ARG A 12 8.27 -11.78 -0.68
N GLY A 13 9.12 -12.42 0.13
CA GLY A 13 9.79 -11.74 1.25
C GLY A 13 8.84 -11.17 2.30
N GLY A 14 7.68 -11.79 2.52
CA GLY A 14 6.66 -11.33 3.45
C GLY A 14 5.85 -10.12 2.96
N LYS A 15 6.03 -9.71 1.70
CA LYS A 15 5.29 -8.62 1.06
C LYS A 15 4.41 -9.15 -0.07
N MET A 16 3.28 -8.49 -0.26
CA MET A 16 2.39 -8.71 -1.41
C MET A 16 2.79 -7.74 -2.53
N HIS A 17 3.00 -8.28 -3.72
CA HIS A 17 3.25 -7.52 -4.94
C HIS A 17 1.96 -7.56 -5.77
N LEU A 18 1.29 -6.42 -5.85
CA LEU A 18 -0.03 -6.28 -6.47
C LEU A 18 0.04 -5.69 -7.89
N ASP A 19 1.21 -5.16 -8.25
CA ASP A 19 1.37 -4.40 -9.48
C ASP A 19 1.49 -5.30 -10.73
N PRO A 20 1.13 -4.79 -11.90
CA PRO A 20 1.21 -5.53 -13.16
C PRO A 20 2.64 -5.77 -13.66
N PHE A 21 3.66 -5.14 -13.04
CA PHE A 21 5.07 -5.26 -13.43
C PHE A 21 5.77 -6.44 -12.75
N GLU A 22 5.15 -7.08 -11.77
CA GLU A 22 5.62 -8.34 -11.23
C GLU A 22 5.38 -9.46 -12.26
N PRO A 23 6.45 -10.10 -12.82
CA PRO A 23 6.32 -11.01 -13.97
C PRO A 23 5.44 -12.25 -13.71
N THR A 24 5.20 -12.58 -12.45
CA THR A 24 4.37 -13.71 -12.06
C THR A 24 2.90 -13.35 -11.85
N ASN A 25 2.59 -12.06 -11.85
CA ASN A 25 1.21 -11.60 -11.79
C ASN A 25 0.56 -11.60 -13.18
N ARG A 26 -0.75 -11.84 -13.22
CA ARG A 26 -1.54 -11.78 -14.45
C ARG A 26 -2.94 -11.23 -14.19
N LEU A 27 -3.50 -10.61 -15.21
CA LEU A 27 -4.90 -10.23 -15.24
C LEU A 27 -5.76 -11.48 -15.34
N VAL A 28 -6.79 -11.62 -14.50
CA VAL A 28 -7.66 -12.79 -14.43
C VAL A 28 -9.04 -12.47 -14.98
N MET A 29 -9.63 -11.35 -14.54
CA MET A 29 -10.93 -10.91 -15.02
C MET A 29 -10.96 -9.40 -15.28
N VAL A 30 -11.79 -9.02 -16.23
CA VAL A 30 -12.19 -7.62 -16.47
C VAL A 30 -13.71 -7.57 -16.47
N GLY A 31 -14.26 -6.71 -15.64
CA GLY A 31 -15.68 -6.41 -15.59
C GLY A 31 -15.98 -5.03 -16.14
N CYS A 32 -17.02 -4.92 -16.93
CA CYS A 32 -17.52 -3.66 -17.49
C CYS A 32 -19.03 -3.57 -17.31
N LEU A 33 -19.52 -2.44 -16.81
CA LEU A 33 -20.95 -2.14 -16.69
C LEU A 33 -21.26 -0.84 -17.43
N THR A 34 -22.15 -0.91 -18.41
CA THR A 34 -22.58 0.26 -19.15
C THR A 34 -23.65 1.05 -18.39
N ASP A 35 -23.88 2.29 -18.78
CA ASP A 35 -24.96 3.16 -18.26
C ASP A 35 -26.36 2.59 -18.56
N SER A 36 -26.49 1.76 -19.59
CA SER A 36 -27.73 1.04 -19.89
C SER A 36 -27.98 -0.17 -18.98
N GLY A 37 -27.05 -0.47 -18.06
CA GLY A 37 -27.12 -1.62 -17.17
C GLY A 37 -26.69 -2.94 -17.79
N LYS A 38 -26.09 -2.90 -19.00
CA LYS A 38 -25.53 -4.11 -19.60
C LYS A 38 -24.16 -4.41 -19.02
N GLU A 39 -24.01 -5.62 -18.50
CA GLU A 39 -22.79 -6.11 -17.90
C GLU A 39 -22.02 -7.02 -18.86
N TYR A 40 -20.69 -6.93 -18.81
CA TYR A 40 -19.77 -7.76 -19.55
C TYR A 40 -18.68 -8.23 -18.59
N LEU A 41 -18.51 -9.53 -18.45
CA LEU A 41 -17.52 -10.15 -17.60
C LEU A 41 -16.60 -11.02 -18.47
N TYR A 42 -15.34 -10.68 -18.51
CA TYR A 42 -14.32 -11.36 -19.30
C TYR A 42 -13.35 -12.09 -18.36
N ARG A 43 -13.11 -13.38 -18.60
CA ARG A 43 -12.12 -14.17 -17.86
C ARG A 43 -11.14 -14.79 -18.83
N ASP A 44 -9.84 -14.61 -18.59
CA ASP A 44 -8.72 -15.17 -19.36
C ASP A 44 -8.69 -14.78 -20.86
N LYS A 45 -9.78 -14.32 -21.43
CA LYS A 45 -9.90 -13.78 -22.79
C LYS A 45 -10.67 -12.47 -22.72
N PHE A 46 -10.07 -11.43 -23.28
CA PHE A 46 -10.55 -10.06 -23.13
C PHE A 46 -10.99 -9.44 -24.46
N ASP A 47 -11.41 -10.32 -25.42
CA ASP A 47 -11.93 -9.87 -26.70
C ASP A 47 -13.17 -9.01 -26.50
N GLY A 48 -13.18 -7.79 -27.05
CA GLY A 48 -14.28 -6.84 -26.90
C GLY A 48 -14.07 -5.78 -25.80
N VAL A 49 -13.06 -5.93 -24.92
CA VAL A 49 -12.77 -4.91 -23.89
C VAL A 49 -12.32 -3.60 -24.55
N GLN A 50 -11.50 -3.67 -25.61
CA GLN A 50 -11.04 -2.45 -26.28
C GLN A 50 -12.19 -1.68 -26.93
N GLU A 51 -13.15 -2.38 -27.55
CA GLU A 51 -14.33 -1.75 -28.14
C GLU A 51 -15.14 -0.99 -27.09
N LEU A 52 -15.33 -1.58 -25.90
CA LEU A 52 -16.03 -0.91 -24.79
C LEU A 52 -15.27 0.31 -24.28
N LEU A 53 -13.93 0.24 -24.22
CA LEU A 53 -13.10 1.37 -23.82
C LEU A 53 -13.14 2.49 -24.87
N ASP A 54 -13.14 2.15 -26.18
CA ASP A 54 -13.17 3.12 -27.27
C ASP A 54 -14.53 3.85 -27.34
N GLU A 55 -15.63 3.18 -26.95
CA GLU A 55 -16.97 3.77 -26.89
C GLU A 55 -17.20 4.57 -25.59
N ALA A 56 -16.37 4.41 -24.58
CA ALA A 56 -16.57 5.03 -23.27
C ALA A 56 -16.31 6.55 -23.30
N THR A 57 -17.33 7.33 -23.04
CA THR A 57 -17.20 8.79 -22.86
C THR A 57 -16.43 9.14 -21.58
N ILE A 58 -16.61 8.36 -20.53
CA ILE A 58 -15.93 8.46 -19.24
C ILE A 58 -15.79 7.05 -18.66
N LEU A 59 -14.65 6.78 -18.04
CA LEU A 59 -14.42 5.54 -17.32
C LEU A 59 -14.60 5.79 -15.82
N ILE A 60 -15.40 4.95 -15.18
CA ILE A 60 -15.71 5.01 -13.76
C ILE A 60 -15.05 3.81 -13.08
N GLY A 61 -14.41 4.01 -11.93
CA GLY A 61 -13.86 2.93 -11.13
C GLY A 61 -13.62 3.36 -9.69
N HIS A 62 -13.22 2.43 -8.86
CA HIS A 62 -12.83 2.69 -7.47
C HIS A 62 -11.33 2.49 -7.32
N ASN A 63 -10.53 3.56 -7.24
CA ASN A 63 -9.08 3.54 -7.41
C ASN A 63 -8.67 3.16 -8.85
N ILE A 64 -9.38 3.71 -9.81
CA ILE A 64 -9.28 3.39 -11.25
C ILE A 64 -7.87 3.43 -11.82
N SER A 65 -6.95 4.16 -11.20
CA SER A 65 -5.54 4.18 -11.62
C SER A 65 -4.88 2.81 -11.55
N TYR A 66 -5.31 1.96 -10.63
CA TYR A 66 -4.85 0.59 -10.52
C TYR A 66 -5.31 -0.25 -11.72
N ASP A 67 -6.59 -0.19 -12.04
CA ASP A 67 -7.20 -0.92 -13.16
C ASP A 67 -6.59 -0.47 -14.49
N LEU A 68 -6.39 0.83 -14.66
CA LEU A 68 -5.76 1.38 -15.86
C LEU A 68 -4.33 0.86 -16.07
N MET A 69 -3.54 0.74 -15.01
CA MET A 69 -2.17 0.18 -15.13
C MET A 69 -2.20 -1.28 -15.60
N TRP A 70 -3.16 -2.09 -15.10
CA TRP A 70 -3.35 -3.45 -15.58
C TRP A 70 -3.79 -3.52 -17.02
N LEU A 71 -4.75 -2.70 -17.42
CA LEU A 71 -5.21 -2.62 -18.81
C LEU A 71 -4.07 -2.21 -19.75
N TRP A 72 -3.33 -1.16 -19.41
CA TRP A 72 -2.21 -0.70 -20.26
C TRP A 72 -1.10 -1.74 -20.38
N GLU A 73 -0.77 -2.44 -19.32
CA GLU A 73 0.24 -3.50 -19.33
C GLU A 73 -0.20 -4.71 -20.18
N CYS A 74 -1.51 -5.00 -20.19
CA CYS A 74 -2.10 -5.99 -21.10
C CYS A 74 -2.27 -5.51 -22.55
N GLY A 75 -1.85 -4.27 -22.87
CA GLY A 75 -1.87 -3.71 -24.22
C GLY A 75 -3.14 -2.96 -24.61
N PHE A 76 -4.11 -2.82 -23.72
CA PHE A 76 -5.29 -1.98 -23.93
C PHE A 76 -4.92 -0.50 -23.90
N LYS A 77 -5.76 0.32 -24.55
CA LYS A 77 -5.54 1.77 -24.67
C LYS A 77 -6.76 2.51 -24.16
N TYR A 78 -6.52 3.44 -23.26
CA TYR A 78 -7.52 4.40 -22.84
C TYR A 78 -6.84 5.70 -22.40
N ASP A 79 -7.20 6.80 -23.03
CA ASP A 79 -6.70 8.15 -22.75
C ASP A 79 -7.85 9.13 -22.43
N GLY A 80 -9.07 8.61 -22.28
CA GLY A 80 -10.26 9.38 -21.96
C GLY A 80 -10.30 9.86 -20.51
N PRO A 81 -11.33 10.65 -20.16
CA PRO A 81 -11.56 11.11 -18.79
C PRO A 81 -11.96 9.96 -17.87
N VAL A 82 -11.61 10.08 -16.59
CA VAL A 82 -11.97 9.11 -15.56
C VAL A 82 -12.74 9.79 -14.43
N PHE A 83 -13.59 9.03 -13.75
CA PHE A 83 -14.21 9.39 -12.49
C PHE A 83 -13.88 8.32 -11.45
N ASP A 84 -12.95 8.63 -10.58
CA ASP A 84 -12.49 7.76 -9.50
C ASP A 84 -13.35 8.01 -8.26
N THR A 85 -14.14 7.02 -7.88
CA THR A 85 -15.06 7.12 -6.74
C THR A 85 -14.31 7.19 -5.40
N MET A 86 -13.13 6.58 -5.28
CA MET A 86 -12.30 6.67 -4.08
C MET A 86 -11.77 8.11 -3.89
N LEU A 87 -11.27 8.72 -4.95
CA LEU A 87 -10.75 10.10 -4.91
C LEU A 87 -11.88 11.12 -4.73
N ALA A 88 -13.03 10.90 -5.37
CA ALA A 88 -14.21 11.74 -5.18
C ALA A 88 -14.71 11.69 -3.73
N GLU A 89 -14.77 10.50 -3.12
CA GLU A 89 -15.10 10.35 -1.70
C GLU A 89 -14.07 11.05 -0.80
N TYR A 90 -12.78 10.85 -1.05
CA TYR A 90 -11.71 11.51 -0.29
C TYR A 90 -11.88 13.03 -0.26
N ILE A 91 -12.17 13.64 -1.41
CA ILE A 91 -12.35 15.09 -1.53
C ILE A 91 -13.64 15.54 -0.83
N THR A 92 -14.74 14.80 -0.98
CA THR A 92 -16.02 15.14 -0.33
C THR A 92 -15.99 15.01 1.18
N GLN A 93 -15.05 14.23 1.75
CA GLN A 93 -14.83 14.14 3.19
C GLN A 93 -14.23 15.44 3.80
N ARG A 94 -13.67 16.32 3.00
CA ARG A 94 -13.12 17.62 3.46
C ARG A 94 -12.20 17.52 4.67
N GLY A 95 -11.31 16.50 4.68
CA GLY A 95 -10.31 16.27 5.73
C GLY A 95 -10.77 15.37 6.88
N ILE A 96 -12.02 14.92 6.89
CA ILE A 96 -12.49 13.88 7.82
C ILE A 96 -11.94 12.55 7.31
N LYS A 97 -10.97 11.97 8.02
CA LYS A 97 -10.30 10.73 7.61
C LYS A 97 -11.16 9.50 7.92
N GLN A 98 -12.06 9.15 7.00
CA GLN A 98 -12.81 7.89 7.06
C GLN A 98 -12.23 6.87 6.08
N PRO A 99 -12.45 5.55 6.30
CA PRO A 99 -12.01 4.52 5.37
C PRO A 99 -12.55 4.74 3.96
N LEU A 100 -11.71 4.48 2.96
CA LEU A 100 -11.99 4.73 1.55
C LEU A 100 -12.17 3.45 0.72
N SER A 101 -12.11 2.25 1.32
CA SER A 101 -12.42 1.02 0.59
C SER A 101 -13.84 1.06 0.03
N LEU A 102 -14.09 0.39 -1.09
CA LEU A 102 -15.41 0.33 -1.72
C LEU A 102 -16.47 -0.15 -0.72
N GLU A 103 -16.17 -1.19 0.06
CA GLU A 103 -17.02 -1.72 1.13
C GLU A 103 -17.39 -0.62 2.16
N ALA A 104 -16.38 0.12 2.65
CA ALA A 104 -16.62 1.17 3.64
C ALA A 104 -17.45 2.35 3.08
N CYS A 105 -17.20 2.70 1.82
CA CYS A 105 -17.97 3.73 1.11
C CYS A 105 -19.41 3.27 0.89
N ALA A 106 -19.59 2.05 0.40
CA ALA A 106 -20.90 1.47 0.17
C ALA A 106 -21.76 1.37 1.44
N MET A 107 -21.15 0.92 2.54
CA MET A 107 -21.81 0.93 3.86
C MET A 107 -22.22 2.35 4.31
N ARG A 108 -21.38 3.35 4.07
CA ARG A 108 -21.64 4.75 4.45
C ARG A 108 -22.85 5.34 3.71
N TYR A 109 -23.04 4.94 2.48
CA TYR A 109 -24.12 5.41 1.63
C TYR A 109 -25.30 4.43 1.52
N ASP A 110 -25.30 3.36 2.33
CA ASP A 110 -26.35 2.32 2.33
C ASP A 110 -26.56 1.69 0.94
N LEU A 111 -25.45 1.42 0.25
CA LEU A 111 -25.45 0.77 -1.06
C LEU A 111 -25.39 -0.75 -0.91
N ASP A 112 -25.79 -1.47 -1.95
CA ASP A 112 -25.88 -2.92 -1.91
C ASP A 112 -24.49 -3.58 -2.03
N THR A 113 -24.02 -4.27 -0.97
CA THR A 113 -22.68 -4.88 -0.89
C THR A 113 -22.73 -6.36 -0.51
N LYS A 114 -23.79 -7.06 -0.80
CA LYS A 114 -24.19 -8.32 -0.15
C LYS A 114 -23.27 -9.54 -0.27
N LYS A 115 -22.10 -9.52 -0.97
CA LYS A 115 -21.34 -10.75 -1.26
C LYS A 115 -19.84 -10.73 -0.97
N GLN A 116 -19.31 -9.77 -0.24
CA GLN A 116 -17.87 -9.68 0.01
C GLN A 116 -17.29 -10.78 0.94
N ASP A 117 -18.13 -11.47 1.71
CA ASP A 117 -17.63 -12.47 2.66
C ASP A 117 -17.15 -13.76 1.99
N THR A 118 -17.64 -14.09 0.79
CA THR A 118 -17.30 -15.32 0.07
C THR A 118 -15.82 -15.36 -0.31
N LEU A 119 -15.28 -14.29 -0.88
CA LEU A 119 -13.86 -14.25 -1.29
C LEU A 119 -12.91 -14.22 -0.09
N LYS A 120 -13.31 -13.62 1.03
CA LYS A 120 -12.51 -13.60 2.26
C LYS A 120 -12.17 -15.01 2.76
N GLU A 121 -13.03 -16.00 2.52
CA GLU A 121 -12.77 -17.40 2.88
C GLU A 121 -11.68 -18.04 2.01
N TYR A 122 -11.64 -17.73 0.72
CA TYR A 122 -10.61 -18.20 -0.20
C TYR A 122 -9.25 -17.59 0.15
N PHE A 123 -9.18 -16.30 0.41
CA PHE A 123 -7.94 -15.63 0.82
C PHE A 123 -7.42 -16.12 2.19
N LYS A 124 -8.30 -16.52 3.12
CA LYS A 124 -7.88 -17.15 4.38
C LYS A 124 -7.24 -18.52 4.17
N LYS A 125 -7.60 -19.21 3.08
CA LYS A 125 -7.00 -20.49 2.68
C LYS A 125 -5.75 -20.31 1.82
N ASP A 126 -5.27 -19.08 1.66
CA ASP A 126 -4.11 -18.70 0.84
C ASP A 126 -4.27 -19.02 -0.66
N MET A 127 -5.50 -19.09 -1.14
CA MET A 127 -5.82 -19.32 -2.55
C MET A 127 -5.63 -18.05 -3.37
N GLY A 128 -5.08 -18.18 -4.58
CA GLY A 128 -4.97 -17.10 -5.55
C GLY A 128 -6.33 -16.77 -6.19
N VAL A 129 -6.47 -15.56 -6.72
CA VAL A 129 -7.69 -15.11 -7.42
C VAL A 129 -8.03 -16.03 -8.61
N ASP A 130 -7.03 -16.54 -9.28
CA ASP A 130 -7.15 -17.45 -10.43
C ASP A 130 -7.61 -18.88 -10.04
N GLU A 131 -7.50 -19.24 -8.77
CA GLU A 131 -7.97 -20.53 -8.21
C GLU A 131 -9.43 -20.48 -7.74
N ILE A 132 -10.03 -19.27 -7.66
CA ILE A 132 -11.42 -19.09 -7.27
C ILE A 132 -12.35 -19.57 -8.39
N PRO A 133 -13.45 -20.31 -8.06
CA PRO A 133 -14.45 -20.72 -9.05
C PRO A 133 -14.94 -19.54 -9.89
N PRO A 134 -15.07 -19.74 -11.23
CA PRO A 134 -15.46 -18.65 -12.14
C PRO A 134 -16.77 -17.95 -11.76
N GLU A 135 -17.75 -18.72 -11.33
CA GLU A 135 -19.07 -18.22 -10.95
C GLU A 135 -18.98 -17.31 -9.74
N GLU A 136 -18.23 -17.70 -8.70
CA GLU A 136 -18.09 -16.91 -7.48
C GLU A 136 -17.27 -15.63 -7.68
N LEU A 137 -16.20 -15.70 -8.50
CA LEU A 137 -15.43 -14.52 -8.84
C LEU A 137 -16.23 -13.57 -9.72
N SER A 138 -17.06 -14.10 -10.65
CA SER A 138 -17.97 -13.30 -11.49
C SER A 138 -19.03 -12.59 -10.66
N GLU A 139 -19.64 -13.28 -9.69
CA GLU A 139 -20.62 -12.68 -8.78
C GLU A 139 -20.01 -11.58 -7.92
N TYR A 140 -18.75 -11.76 -7.48
CA TYR A 140 -18.03 -10.75 -6.72
C TYR A 140 -17.74 -9.52 -7.58
N LEU A 141 -17.14 -9.70 -8.75
CA LEU A 141 -16.82 -8.61 -9.66
C LEU A 141 -18.07 -7.84 -10.11
N SER A 142 -19.17 -8.55 -10.40
CA SER A 142 -20.46 -7.95 -10.68
C SER A 142 -20.96 -7.07 -9.53
N ALA A 143 -20.87 -7.55 -8.30
CA ALA A 143 -21.28 -6.77 -7.13
C ALA A 143 -20.43 -5.50 -6.96
N ASP A 144 -19.13 -5.57 -7.18
CA ASP A 144 -18.22 -4.42 -7.09
C ASP A 144 -18.47 -3.40 -8.20
N LEU A 145 -18.77 -3.84 -9.43
CA LEU A 145 -19.19 -2.96 -10.53
C LEU A 145 -20.46 -2.17 -10.18
N HIS A 146 -21.50 -2.88 -9.69
CA HIS A 146 -22.76 -2.24 -9.31
C HIS A 146 -22.59 -1.29 -8.11
N ALA A 147 -21.83 -1.68 -7.09
CA ALA A 147 -21.54 -0.81 -5.97
C ALA A 147 -20.76 0.44 -6.40
N THR A 148 -19.77 0.29 -7.27
CA THR A 148 -18.99 1.40 -7.83
C THR A 148 -19.85 2.35 -8.65
N GLN A 149 -20.75 1.83 -9.49
CA GLN A 149 -21.68 2.64 -10.26
C GLN A 149 -22.63 3.43 -9.34
N GLN A 150 -23.26 2.77 -8.36
CA GLN A 150 -24.16 3.42 -7.41
C GLN A 150 -23.43 4.47 -6.58
N LEU A 151 -22.18 4.19 -6.16
CA LEU A 151 -21.34 5.13 -5.43
C LEU A 151 -21.01 6.35 -6.31
N SER A 152 -20.67 6.13 -7.57
CA SER A 152 -20.43 7.19 -8.54
C SER A 152 -21.64 8.12 -8.68
N ASP A 153 -22.83 7.57 -8.87
CA ASP A 153 -24.06 8.33 -8.98
C ASP A 153 -24.36 9.13 -7.72
N THR A 154 -24.11 8.54 -6.56
CA THR A 154 -24.33 9.19 -5.27
C THR A 154 -23.37 10.35 -5.06
N LEU A 155 -22.08 10.14 -5.33
CA LEU A 155 -21.05 11.17 -5.21
C LEU A 155 -21.23 12.28 -6.25
N TYR A 156 -21.60 11.94 -7.48
CA TYR A 156 -21.89 12.93 -8.51
C TYR A 156 -23.04 13.84 -8.10
N LYS A 157 -24.16 13.27 -7.66
CA LYS A 157 -25.31 14.03 -7.13
C LYS A 157 -24.91 14.92 -5.95
N LYS A 158 -24.12 14.39 -5.02
CA LYS A 158 -23.60 15.13 -3.86
C LYS A 158 -22.74 16.32 -4.28
N LEU A 159 -21.83 16.15 -5.25
CA LEU A 159 -20.96 17.18 -5.78
C LEU A 159 -21.71 18.32 -6.50
N LEU A 160 -22.91 18.04 -7.02
CA LEU A 160 -23.76 19.05 -7.65
C LEU A 160 -24.53 19.92 -6.63
N THR A 161 -24.55 19.54 -5.35
CA THR A 161 -25.25 20.32 -4.33
C THR A 161 -24.49 21.60 -3.99
N LYS A 162 -25.21 22.62 -3.50
CA LYS A 162 -24.62 23.89 -3.08
C LYS A 162 -23.55 23.72 -1.98
N GLU A 163 -23.74 22.74 -1.11
CA GLU A 163 -22.82 22.46 -0.01
C GLU A 163 -21.44 22.01 -0.49
N TYR A 164 -21.38 21.32 -1.63
CA TYR A 164 -20.14 20.78 -2.23
C TYR A 164 -19.72 21.57 -3.47
N SER A 165 -20.27 22.79 -3.66
CA SER A 165 -19.95 23.66 -4.78
C SER A 165 -18.46 23.91 -4.91
N GLY A 166 -17.90 23.77 -6.10
CA GLY A 166 -16.48 23.93 -6.40
C GLY A 166 -15.63 22.69 -6.18
N LEU A 167 -16.09 21.67 -5.44
CA LEU A 167 -15.31 20.43 -5.25
C LEU A 167 -15.28 19.56 -6.51
N MET A 168 -16.22 19.70 -7.42
CA MET A 168 -16.22 18.97 -8.69
C MET A 168 -14.93 19.24 -9.48
N GLU A 169 -14.49 20.49 -9.57
CA GLU A 169 -13.25 20.86 -10.26
C GLU A 169 -12.03 20.18 -9.59
N SER A 170 -12.02 20.14 -8.27
CA SER A 170 -10.96 19.45 -7.51
C SER A 170 -10.96 17.95 -7.77
N VAL A 171 -12.13 17.32 -7.86
CA VAL A 171 -12.26 15.89 -8.21
C VAL A 171 -11.70 15.64 -9.62
N LEU A 172 -12.15 16.40 -10.61
CA LEU A 172 -11.70 16.25 -12.00
C LEU A 172 -10.19 16.48 -12.16
N LEU A 173 -9.66 17.49 -11.49
CA LEU A 173 -8.22 17.75 -11.48
C LEU A 173 -7.45 16.60 -10.83
N THR A 174 -7.91 16.11 -9.68
CA THR A 174 -7.25 15.02 -8.95
C THR A 174 -7.28 13.71 -9.76
N ASN A 175 -8.39 13.40 -10.42
CA ASN A 175 -8.50 12.26 -11.32
C ASN A 175 -7.50 12.35 -12.47
N LYS A 176 -7.39 13.51 -13.11
CA LYS A 176 -6.39 13.75 -14.17
C LYS A 176 -4.95 13.58 -13.65
N VAL A 177 -4.66 14.11 -12.47
CA VAL A 177 -3.34 13.96 -11.84
C VAL A 177 -3.06 12.48 -11.53
N SER A 178 -4.03 11.76 -10.97
CA SER A 178 -3.90 10.32 -10.67
C SER A 178 -3.58 9.50 -11.92
N THR A 179 -4.28 9.76 -13.03
CA THR A 179 -4.00 9.10 -14.32
C THR A 179 -2.59 9.40 -14.83
N ILE A 180 -2.13 10.65 -14.70
CA ILE A 180 -0.75 11.02 -15.08
C ILE A 180 0.27 10.32 -14.18
N LEU A 181 0.03 10.24 -12.88
CA LEU A 181 0.91 9.55 -11.94
C LEU A 181 0.97 8.04 -12.26
N ALA A 182 -0.15 7.42 -12.61
CA ALA A 182 -0.18 6.02 -13.04
C ALA A 182 0.68 5.79 -14.30
N LYS A 183 0.62 6.70 -15.29
CA LYS A 183 1.49 6.64 -16.48
C LYS A 183 2.97 6.84 -16.15
N ILE A 184 3.29 7.73 -15.21
CA ILE A 184 4.66 7.93 -14.73
C ILE A 184 5.16 6.67 -14.03
N TYR A 185 4.31 6.06 -13.19
CA TYR A 185 4.64 4.82 -12.49
C TYR A 185 4.88 3.67 -13.48
N GLN A 186 4.00 3.49 -14.47
CA GLN A 186 4.17 2.50 -15.54
C GLN A 186 5.46 2.69 -16.32
N ARG A 187 5.79 3.93 -16.68
CA ARG A 187 7.03 4.23 -17.41
C ARG A 187 8.28 3.94 -16.60
N GLY A 188 8.21 4.12 -15.26
CA GLY A 188 9.34 4.00 -14.37
C GLY A 188 10.46 5.00 -14.66
N PHE A 189 11.65 4.70 -14.17
CA PHE A 189 12.87 5.46 -14.46
C PHE A 189 14.05 4.51 -14.64
N SER A 190 14.99 4.91 -15.44
CA SER A 190 16.20 4.11 -15.69
C SER A 190 17.15 4.19 -14.49
N VAL A 191 17.65 3.04 -14.06
CA VAL A 191 18.65 2.91 -13.00
C VAL A 191 19.94 2.34 -13.62
N ASP A 192 21.05 3.06 -13.45
CA ASP A 192 22.37 2.52 -13.76
C ASP A 192 22.79 1.55 -12.64
N VAL A 193 22.58 0.27 -12.89
CA VAL A 193 22.85 -0.80 -11.92
C VAL A 193 24.34 -0.85 -11.56
N SER A 194 25.25 -0.60 -12.51
CA SER A 194 26.68 -0.62 -12.26
C SER A 194 27.08 0.51 -11.30
N LYS A 195 26.53 1.70 -11.54
CA LYS A 195 26.74 2.85 -10.65
C LYS A 195 26.12 2.64 -9.26
N LEU A 196 24.94 2.02 -9.22
CA LEU A 196 24.30 1.66 -7.96
C LEU A 196 25.15 0.69 -7.13
N ASP A 197 25.79 -0.30 -7.76
CA ASP A 197 26.66 -1.26 -7.09
C ASP A 197 27.96 -0.59 -6.59
N GLU A 198 28.56 0.31 -7.37
CA GLU A 198 29.70 1.10 -6.91
C GLU A 198 29.35 1.91 -5.65
N VAL A 199 28.25 2.66 -5.71
CA VAL A 199 27.77 3.48 -4.59
C VAL A 199 27.41 2.60 -3.39
N ARG A 200 26.83 1.42 -3.59
CA ARG A 200 26.53 0.49 -2.50
C ARG A 200 27.79 0.04 -1.78
N VAL A 201 28.86 -0.28 -2.52
CA VAL A 201 30.14 -0.68 -1.92
C VAL A 201 30.76 0.46 -1.10
N GLU A 202 30.72 1.69 -1.63
CA GLU A 202 31.21 2.88 -0.93
C GLU A 202 30.44 3.14 0.38
N PHE A 203 29.11 3.15 0.31
CA PHE A 203 28.26 3.36 1.49
C PHE A 203 28.39 2.23 2.53
N GLU A 204 28.53 0.97 2.11
CA GLU A 204 28.73 -0.13 3.04
C GLU A 204 30.06 0.02 3.80
N LYS A 205 31.11 0.47 3.12
CA LYS A 205 32.41 0.78 3.75
C LYS A 205 32.26 1.93 4.77
N GLU A 206 31.64 3.04 4.35
CA GLU A 206 31.42 4.20 5.23
C GLU A 206 30.57 3.83 6.44
N LYS A 207 29.53 3.03 6.23
CA LYS A 207 28.69 2.50 7.29
C LYS A 207 29.49 1.69 8.31
N GLN A 208 30.31 0.74 7.83
CA GLN A 208 31.15 -0.08 8.71
C GLN A 208 32.18 0.74 9.50
N GLU A 209 32.80 1.74 8.88
CA GLU A 209 33.72 2.65 9.55
C GLU A 209 33.01 3.49 10.62
N THR A 210 31.79 3.98 10.28
CA THR A 210 30.98 4.75 11.23
C THR A 210 30.47 3.88 12.37
N GLU A 211 30.01 2.66 12.11
CA GLU A 211 29.61 1.70 13.15
C GLU A 211 30.77 1.38 14.11
N LYS A 212 31.96 1.13 13.59
CA LYS A 212 33.16 0.91 14.42
C LYS A 212 33.48 2.11 15.30
N ARG A 213 33.43 3.32 14.74
CA ARG A 213 33.68 4.55 15.50
C ARG A 213 32.64 4.75 16.59
N LEU A 214 31.35 4.57 16.27
CA LEU A 214 30.27 4.68 17.25
C LEU A 214 30.40 3.61 18.33
N GLN A 215 30.72 2.37 17.97
CA GLN A 215 30.91 1.30 18.94
C GLN A 215 32.08 1.61 19.91
N SER A 216 33.19 2.18 19.43
CA SER A 216 34.27 2.62 20.30
C SER A 216 33.81 3.70 21.29
N GLN A 217 33.06 4.70 20.81
CA GLN A 217 32.52 5.76 21.69
C GLN A 217 31.51 5.19 22.71
N LEU A 218 30.72 4.20 22.29
CA LEU A 218 29.78 3.54 23.20
C LEU A 218 30.49 2.76 24.30
N VAL A 219 31.61 2.09 23.99
CA VAL A 219 32.43 1.40 25.00
C VAL A 219 33.00 2.39 26.00
N GLU A 220 33.42 3.57 25.57
CA GLU A 220 33.88 4.63 26.50
C GLU A 220 32.77 5.12 27.43
N LEU A 221 31.54 5.22 26.93
CA LEU A 221 30.38 5.73 27.68
C LEU A 221 29.70 4.67 28.53
N MET A 222 29.56 3.47 28.00
CA MET A 222 28.71 2.40 28.53
C MET A 222 29.51 1.19 29.04
N GLY A 223 30.85 1.25 28.97
CA GLY A 223 31.71 0.10 29.28
C GLY A 223 31.46 -1.05 28.30
N ASP A 224 31.60 -2.29 28.77
CA ASP A 224 31.41 -3.47 27.94
C ASP A 224 29.91 -3.80 27.64
N THR A 225 29.00 -2.88 27.94
CA THR A 225 27.57 -3.07 27.65
C THR A 225 27.31 -2.99 26.17
N THR A 226 26.81 -4.07 25.59
CA THR A 226 26.45 -4.10 24.17
C THR A 226 25.22 -3.24 23.92
N VAL A 227 25.35 -2.21 23.07
CA VAL A 227 24.27 -1.33 22.65
C VAL A 227 23.88 -1.65 21.22
N ASN A 228 22.60 -1.88 21.00
CA ASN A 228 22.05 -2.06 19.66
C ASN A 228 21.82 -0.69 19.02
N LEU A 229 22.66 -0.31 18.05
CA LEU A 229 22.55 0.95 17.31
C LEU A 229 21.22 1.11 16.55
N ASN A 230 20.55 0.01 16.23
CA ASN A 230 19.24 0.01 15.55
C ASN A 230 18.06 0.10 16.52
N SER A 231 18.30 0.17 17.84
CA SER A 231 17.23 0.36 18.83
C SER A 231 17.08 1.84 19.18
N PRO A 232 15.99 2.51 18.76
CA PRO A 232 15.76 3.92 19.11
C PRO A 232 15.70 4.15 20.62
N GLU A 233 15.21 3.18 21.37
CA GLU A 233 15.10 3.27 22.84
C GLU A 233 16.50 3.22 23.49
N GLN A 234 17.33 2.23 23.12
CA GLN A 234 18.70 2.12 23.63
C GLN A 234 19.54 3.35 23.23
N MET A 235 19.45 3.79 21.99
CA MET A 235 20.12 4.99 21.51
C MET A 235 19.65 6.26 22.24
N SER A 236 18.36 6.39 22.53
CA SER A 236 17.84 7.49 23.33
C SER A 236 18.43 7.54 24.73
N TRP A 237 18.66 6.40 25.36
CA TRP A 237 19.29 6.36 26.68
C TRP A 237 20.74 6.79 26.62
N VAL A 238 21.50 6.38 25.62
CA VAL A 238 22.89 6.78 25.44
C VAL A 238 23.00 8.28 25.11
N ILE A 239 22.26 8.74 24.09
CA ILE A 239 22.39 10.12 23.58
C ILE A 239 21.91 11.15 24.61
N TYR A 240 20.81 10.87 25.31
CA TYR A 240 20.21 11.80 26.26
C TYR A 240 20.57 11.53 27.70
N SER A 241 21.54 10.62 27.96
CA SER A 241 21.93 10.19 29.29
C SER A 241 20.74 9.83 30.19
N ARG A 242 19.72 9.23 29.62
CA ARG A 242 18.50 8.87 30.34
C ARG A 242 18.80 7.69 31.26
N LYS A 243 18.58 7.90 32.54
CA LYS A 243 18.65 6.83 33.52
C LYS A 243 17.45 5.88 33.33
N PRO A 244 17.64 4.58 33.10
CA PRO A 244 16.56 3.61 33.19
C PRO A 244 15.92 3.69 34.58
N ARG A 245 14.61 3.64 34.65
CA ARG A 245 13.86 3.80 35.91
C ARG A 245 14.24 2.75 36.96
N ASP A 246 14.63 1.57 36.48
CA ASP A 246 14.99 0.46 37.32
C ASP A 246 15.93 -0.52 36.59
N LYS A 247 16.55 -1.40 37.36
CA LYS A 247 17.47 -2.44 36.89
C LYS A 247 16.77 -3.46 35.97
N SER A 248 15.50 -3.73 36.20
CA SER A 248 14.69 -4.65 35.40
C SER A 248 14.51 -4.12 33.97
N THR A 249 14.18 -2.84 33.81
CA THR A 249 14.10 -2.18 32.51
C THR A 249 15.42 -2.20 31.76
N TRP A 250 16.54 -1.94 32.44
CA TRP A 250 17.87 -2.08 31.85
C TRP A 250 18.14 -3.48 31.34
N LEU A 251 17.94 -4.49 32.18
CA LEU A 251 18.17 -5.89 31.82
C LEU A 251 17.32 -6.35 30.66
N ASN A 252 16.04 -5.98 30.65
CA ASN A 252 15.13 -6.37 29.57
C ASN A 252 15.52 -5.80 28.19
N ASN A 253 16.15 -4.63 28.15
CA ASN A 253 16.54 -4.00 26.91
C ASN A 253 17.93 -4.42 26.41
N PHE A 254 18.85 -4.77 27.31
CA PHE A 254 20.24 -5.07 26.93
C PHE A 254 20.62 -6.56 26.99
N THR A 255 19.94 -7.37 27.79
CA THR A 255 20.26 -8.81 27.92
C THR A 255 19.87 -9.72 26.74
N PRO A 256 18.84 -9.44 25.91
CA PRO A 256 18.50 -10.34 24.79
C PRO A 256 19.64 -10.57 23.79
N TYR A 257 20.61 -9.69 23.77
CA TYR A 257 21.73 -9.72 22.82
C TYR A 257 23.05 -10.19 23.45
N MET A 258 23.04 -10.63 24.71
CA MET A 258 24.23 -10.99 25.45
C MET A 258 24.34 -12.50 25.68
N SER A 259 25.57 -13.02 25.59
CA SER A 259 25.87 -14.36 26.05
C SER A 259 25.80 -14.43 27.59
N LYS A 260 25.66 -15.65 28.17
CA LYS A 260 25.59 -15.82 29.65
C LYS A 260 26.78 -15.22 30.43
N PRO A 261 28.03 -15.23 29.94
CA PRO A 261 29.15 -14.53 30.59
C PRO A 261 28.97 -13.02 30.62
N ASP A 262 28.41 -12.43 29.56
CA ASP A 262 28.25 -10.98 29.41
C ASP A 262 27.15 -10.43 30.33
N PHE A 263 26.21 -11.28 30.76
CA PHE A 263 25.16 -10.92 31.71
C PHE A 263 25.71 -10.41 33.07
N LYS A 264 26.74 -11.03 33.57
CA LYS A 264 27.39 -10.60 34.82
C LYS A 264 28.13 -9.27 34.66
N HIS A 265 28.74 -9.05 33.51
CA HIS A 265 29.40 -7.80 33.16
C HIS A 265 28.39 -6.65 33.03
N SER A 266 27.27 -6.87 32.35
CA SER A 266 26.19 -5.90 32.21
C SER A 266 25.59 -5.48 33.55
N LEU A 267 25.50 -6.39 34.52
CA LEU A 267 25.04 -6.07 35.87
C LEU A 267 25.99 -5.14 36.63
N ASN A 268 27.28 -5.28 36.41
CA ASN A 268 28.30 -4.40 37.00
C ASN A 268 28.31 -3.04 36.29
N SER A 269 28.20 -3.05 34.95
CA SER A 269 28.13 -1.83 34.14
C SER A 269 26.91 -0.98 34.46
N TYR A 270 25.74 -1.58 34.80
CA TYR A 270 24.57 -0.81 35.25
C TYR A 270 24.85 0.08 36.45
N SER A 271 25.60 -0.42 37.42
CA SER A 271 25.99 0.35 38.63
C SER A 271 26.92 1.50 38.27
N ASP A 272 27.89 1.26 37.39
CA ASP A 272 28.89 2.26 36.98
C ASP A 272 28.30 3.37 36.10
N ILE A 273 27.38 3.03 35.20
CA ILE A 273 26.73 4.00 34.30
C ILE A 273 25.75 4.89 35.03
N VAL A 274 25.01 4.33 35.97
CA VAL A 274 24.08 5.09 36.81
C VAL A 274 24.76 6.23 37.58
N TYR A 275 26.04 6.10 37.86
CA TYR A 275 26.84 7.13 38.55
C TYR A 275 27.59 8.09 37.59
N LYS A 276 27.81 7.71 36.32
CA LYS A 276 28.50 8.56 35.34
C LYS A 276 27.57 9.52 34.57
N THR A 277 26.28 9.29 34.60
CA THR A 277 25.27 10.09 33.89
C THR A 277 24.50 11.07 34.78
N THR A 278 24.89 11.22 36.01
CA THR A 278 24.45 12.30 36.93
C THR A 278 25.42 13.44 36.91
#